data_813051e3c975480866f3329391ea72d3
#
_entry.id   813051e3c975480866f3329391ea72d3
#
_cell.length_a   1.000
_cell.length_b   1.000
_cell.length_c   1.000
_cell.angle_alpha   90.00
_cell.angle_beta   90.00
_cell.angle_gamma   90.00
#
_symmetry.space_group_name_H-M   'P 1'
#
loop_
_entity.id
_entity.type
_entity.pdbx_description
1 polymer ?
#
loop_
_entity_poly.entity_id
_entity_poly.type
_entity_poly.pdbx_seq_one_letter_code
_entity_poly.pdbx_strand_id
1 'polypeptide(L)'
;MPFILQHMDSQTREWLDYQADLIEALLASHKIEALVTGVQVSPRWVRFVLQLGLSTKINSIQNLSEEIALALGVPSVRLARTSSALALEVPLPNPQPVYLLALLRDVPPLLPPVTAVLGLSIDGEPFTLPLMAPEVTHVLIAGVTGCGKTELLRTLILSLALYNRQAHLQVALIDPKRRGFAPLAGLPHLLAPIANTQAEARELLAYVVSEMERRDREDAPPTPRIIVAVDEVSDLLARGDKEIEQALIRLAQRGREAGFHLLCSTQRPSADAVPGALKANLPARLVGKVASGQEALTAAGIPNTGAEVLMGNGDFVAVLGAQVTRFQAAYTGAADIRRILARLEAASRGGSAAVPPSPNAETYSALRDRPADADSDLS
;
A
#
# COMPACT_ATOMS: atom_id res chain seq x y z
N MET A 1 -11.13 -14.40 -18.68
CA MET A 1 -9.71 -14.40 -19.14
C MET A 1 -9.05 -13.16 -18.59
N PRO A 2 -7.90 -13.23 -17.93
CA PRO A 2 -7.24 -12.04 -17.40
C PRO A 2 -6.91 -11.06 -18.54
N PHE A 3 -7.16 -9.78 -18.31
CA PHE A 3 -7.03 -8.65 -19.23
C PHE A 3 -5.70 -8.60 -20.02
N ILE A 4 -4.62 -9.10 -19.45
CA ILE A 4 -3.26 -9.03 -20.02
C ILE A 4 -3.06 -9.99 -21.22
N LEU A 5 -3.76 -11.11 -21.29
CA LEU A 5 -3.61 -12.10 -22.36
C LEU A 5 -4.20 -11.65 -23.71
N GLN A 6 -5.11 -10.68 -23.73
CA GLN A 6 -5.77 -10.23 -24.97
C GLN A 6 -4.90 -9.29 -25.83
N HIS A 7 -3.82 -8.72 -25.27
CA HIS A 7 -2.98 -7.72 -25.95
C HIS A 7 -1.51 -8.13 -26.07
N MET A 8 -1.21 -9.45 -25.94
CA MET A 8 0.16 -9.94 -26.10
C MET A 8 0.52 -10.05 -27.57
N ASP A 9 1.66 -9.46 -27.95
CA ASP A 9 2.24 -9.62 -29.26
C ASP A 9 2.76 -11.06 -29.48
N SER A 10 2.98 -11.44 -30.75
CA SER A 10 3.48 -12.78 -31.13
C SER A 10 4.83 -13.06 -30.50
N GLN A 11 5.69 -12.06 -30.38
CA GLN A 11 7.04 -12.19 -29.82
C GLN A 11 7.02 -12.55 -28.34
N THR A 12 6.10 -11.97 -27.57
CA THR A 12 5.93 -12.30 -26.15
C THR A 12 5.41 -13.74 -25.97
N ARG A 13 4.51 -14.20 -26.86
CA ARG A 13 4.04 -15.61 -26.82
C ARG A 13 5.16 -16.60 -27.10
N GLU A 14 5.92 -16.37 -28.15
CA GLU A 14 7.08 -17.23 -28.50
C GLU A 14 8.09 -17.27 -27.34
N TRP A 15 8.32 -16.15 -26.68
CA TRP A 15 9.18 -16.11 -25.52
C TRP A 15 8.62 -16.94 -24.34
N LEU A 16 7.32 -16.88 -24.09
CA LEU A 16 6.67 -17.65 -23.02
C LEU A 16 6.73 -19.16 -23.30
N ASP A 17 6.46 -19.56 -24.53
CA ASP A 17 6.51 -20.97 -24.93
C ASP A 17 7.96 -21.51 -24.80
N TYR A 18 8.94 -20.72 -25.24
CA TYR A 18 10.37 -21.08 -25.09
C TYR A 18 10.77 -21.21 -23.61
N GLN A 19 10.30 -20.32 -22.74
CA GLN A 19 10.58 -20.40 -21.31
C GLN A 19 9.91 -21.63 -20.68
N ALA A 20 8.70 -21.97 -21.08
CA ALA A 20 8.00 -23.17 -20.61
C ALA A 20 8.75 -24.46 -20.99
N ASP A 21 9.16 -24.57 -22.26
CA ASP A 21 9.94 -25.71 -22.76
C ASP A 21 11.28 -25.85 -22.00
N LEU A 22 11.94 -24.73 -21.70
CA LEU A 22 13.21 -24.73 -20.98
C LEU A 22 13.05 -25.18 -19.52
N ILE A 23 11.95 -24.75 -18.86
CA ILE A 23 11.60 -25.20 -17.50
C ILE A 23 11.38 -26.71 -17.50
N GLU A 24 10.58 -27.23 -18.43
CA GLU A 24 10.29 -28.66 -18.53
C GLU A 24 11.55 -29.49 -18.80
N ALA A 25 12.38 -29.06 -19.76
CA ALA A 25 13.62 -29.72 -20.11
C ALA A 25 14.60 -29.80 -18.93
N LEU A 26 14.71 -28.69 -18.13
CA LEU A 26 15.57 -28.65 -16.98
C LEU A 26 15.05 -29.59 -15.88
N LEU A 27 13.75 -29.54 -15.56
CA LEU A 27 13.15 -30.43 -14.56
C LEU A 27 13.30 -31.91 -14.98
N ALA A 28 13.10 -32.25 -16.25
CA ALA A 28 13.32 -33.60 -16.78
C ALA A 28 14.77 -34.06 -16.67
N SER A 29 15.76 -33.19 -16.89
CA SER A 29 17.19 -33.50 -16.70
C SER A 29 17.54 -33.91 -15.28
N HIS A 30 16.81 -33.38 -14.30
CA HIS A 30 16.92 -33.75 -12.88
C HIS A 30 15.95 -34.88 -12.47
N LYS A 31 15.35 -35.58 -13.42
CA LYS A 31 14.39 -36.69 -13.21
C LYS A 31 13.15 -36.25 -12.40
N ILE A 32 12.73 -35.00 -12.56
CA ILE A 32 11.52 -34.44 -11.96
C ILE A 32 10.44 -34.43 -13.02
N GLU A 33 9.38 -35.20 -12.79
CA GLU A 33 8.20 -35.23 -13.65
C GLU A 33 7.32 -34.02 -13.34
N ALA A 34 7.37 -33.00 -14.20
CA ALA A 34 6.52 -31.83 -14.12
C ALA A 34 6.27 -31.26 -15.53
N LEU A 35 5.05 -30.82 -15.78
CA LEU A 35 4.62 -30.19 -17.03
C LEU A 35 4.06 -28.80 -16.76
N VAL A 36 4.31 -27.87 -17.66
CA VAL A 36 3.70 -26.54 -17.64
C VAL A 36 2.31 -26.61 -18.29
N THR A 37 1.27 -26.53 -17.50
CA THR A 37 -0.12 -26.67 -17.98
C THR A 37 -0.81 -25.34 -18.23
N GLY A 38 -0.17 -24.22 -17.86
CA GLY A 38 -0.73 -22.89 -18.09
C GLY A 38 0.25 -21.79 -17.75
N VAL A 39 -0.01 -20.63 -18.31
CA VAL A 39 0.79 -19.41 -18.08
C VAL A 39 -0.13 -18.27 -17.68
N GLN A 40 0.21 -17.60 -16.60
CA GLN A 40 -0.46 -16.36 -16.14
C GLN A 40 0.54 -15.23 -16.19
N VAL A 41 0.23 -14.18 -16.91
CA VAL A 41 1.10 -13.00 -17.01
C VAL A 41 0.56 -11.89 -16.11
N SER A 42 1.43 -11.34 -15.28
CA SER A 42 1.18 -10.16 -14.47
C SER A 42 2.12 -9.02 -14.90
N PRO A 43 1.95 -7.80 -14.45
CA PRO A 43 2.78 -6.67 -14.89
C PRO A 43 4.28 -6.82 -14.66
N ARG A 44 4.69 -7.70 -13.75
CA ARG A 44 6.11 -7.84 -13.35
C ARG A 44 6.67 -9.25 -13.42
N TRP A 45 5.84 -10.26 -13.45
CA TRP A 45 6.26 -11.67 -13.51
C TRP A 45 5.29 -12.50 -14.33
N VAL A 46 5.81 -13.62 -14.76
CA VAL A 46 5.04 -14.69 -15.39
C VAL A 46 4.96 -15.83 -14.39
N ARG A 47 3.81 -16.43 -14.28
CA ARG A 47 3.55 -17.60 -13.48
C ARG A 47 3.32 -18.80 -14.41
N PHE A 48 4.26 -19.75 -14.40
CA PHE A 48 4.12 -21.03 -15.09
C PHE A 48 3.49 -22.04 -14.13
N VAL A 49 2.28 -22.46 -14.43
CA VAL A 49 1.52 -23.41 -13.60
C VAL A 49 2.04 -24.81 -13.86
N LEU A 50 2.50 -25.51 -12.83
CA LEU A 50 3.11 -26.81 -12.91
C LEU A 50 2.12 -27.91 -12.50
N GLN A 51 1.96 -28.91 -13.34
CA GLN A 51 1.35 -30.19 -12.98
C GLN A 51 2.49 -31.16 -12.65
N LEU A 52 2.49 -31.67 -11.42
CA LEU A 52 3.52 -32.56 -10.93
C LEU A 52 3.13 -34.02 -11.12
N GLY A 53 4.11 -34.88 -11.45
CA GLY A 53 3.96 -36.32 -11.34
C GLY A 53 3.71 -36.77 -9.89
N LEU A 54 3.03 -37.89 -9.71
CA LEU A 54 2.61 -38.40 -8.40
C LEU A 54 3.76 -38.62 -7.41
N SER A 55 4.97 -38.89 -7.91
CA SER A 55 6.18 -39.14 -7.10
C SER A 55 6.99 -37.89 -6.83
N THR A 56 6.66 -36.73 -7.45
CA THR A 56 7.47 -35.53 -7.39
C THR A 56 7.32 -34.80 -6.06
N LYS A 57 8.44 -34.59 -5.37
CA LYS A 57 8.48 -33.79 -4.13
C LYS A 57 8.65 -32.32 -4.46
N ILE A 58 7.83 -31.47 -3.84
CA ILE A 58 7.88 -30.01 -4.04
C ILE A 58 9.27 -29.44 -3.70
N ASN A 59 9.90 -29.94 -2.63
CA ASN A 59 11.23 -29.47 -2.22
C ASN A 59 12.31 -29.75 -3.26
N SER A 60 12.16 -30.78 -4.11
CA SER A 60 13.12 -31.04 -5.19
C SER A 60 13.11 -29.91 -6.24
N ILE A 61 11.93 -29.35 -6.56
CA ILE A 61 11.81 -28.21 -7.46
C ILE A 61 12.32 -26.94 -6.78
N GLN A 62 12.01 -26.75 -5.49
CA GLN A 62 12.44 -25.59 -4.74
C GLN A 62 13.98 -25.49 -4.66
N ASN A 63 14.66 -26.61 -4.52
CA ASN A 63 16.13 -26.69 -4.50
C ASN A 63 16.77 -26.31 -5.84
N LEU A 64 16.05 -26.45 -6.96
CA LEU A 64 16.51 -26.09 -8.31
C LEU A 64 16.21 -24.63 -8.69
N SER A 65 15.67 -23.81 -7.78
CA SER A 65 15.25 -22.44 -8.09
C SER A 65 16.40 -21.57 -8.64
N GLU A 66 17.61 -21.74 -8.14
CA GLU A 66 18.80 -21.02 -8.63
C GLU A 66 19.22 -21.50 -10.03
N GLU A 67 19.20 -22.81 -10.26
CA GLU A 67 19.55 -23.40 -11.56
C GLU A 67 18.51 -23.02 -12.63
N ILE A 68 17.22 -23.03 -12.26
CA ILE A 68 16.15 -22.56 -13.14
C ILE A 68 16.34 -21.06 -13.44
N ALA A 69 16.62 -20.24 -12.45
CA ALA A 69 16.86 -18.82 -12.65
C ALA A 69 18.03 -18.56 -13.62
N LEU A 70 19.12 -19.30 -13.45
CA LEU A 70 20.28 -19.21 -14.34
C LEU A 70 19.93 -19.63 -15.78
N ALA A 71 19.22 -20.75 -15.95
CA ALA A 71 18.82 -21.24 -17.25
C ALA A 71 17.88 -20.27 -17.98
N LEU A 72 16.97 -19.63 -17.24
CA LEU A 72 16.02 -18.65 -17.79
C LEU A 72 16.64 -17.26 -17.97
N GLY A 73 17.88 -17.03 -17.52
CA GLY A 73 18.56 -15.74 -17.60
C GLY A 73 17.92 -14.65 -16.72
N VAL A 74 17.31 -15.02 -15.59
CA VAL A 74 16.63 -14.11 -14.67
C VAL A 74 17.32 -14.05 -13.30
N PRO A 75 17.15 -12.96 -12.54
CA PRO A 75 17.82 -12.81 -11.24
C PRO A 75 17.41 -13.84 -10.18
N SER A 76 16.18 -14.31 -10.23
CA SER A 76 15.64 -15.32 -9.31
C SER A 76 14.33 -15.87 -9.83
N VAL A 77 13.98 -17.09 -9.45
CA VAL A 77 12.63 -17.65 -9.63
C VAL A 77 12.08 -18.05 -8.26
N ARG A 78 10.76 -18.08 -8.16
CA ARG A 78 10.07 -18.42 -6.93
C ARG A 78 9.05 -19.51 -7.18
N LEU A 79 9.01 -20.49 -6.28
CA LEU A 79 7.97 -21.49 -6.26
C LEU A 79 6.80 -20.97 -5.39
N ALA A 80 5.63 -20.82 -5.97
CA ALA A 80 4.41 -20.34 -5.31
C ALA A 80 3.34 -21.42 -5.33
N ARG A 81 2.59 -21.53 -4.23
CA ARG A 81 1.38 -22.37 -4.19
C ARG A 81 0.17 -21.49 -4.52
N THR A 82 -0.63 -21.96 -5.46
CA THR A 82 -1.97 -21.44 -5.69
C THR A 82 -2.99 -22.34 -4.97
N SER A 83 -4.26 -21.96 -4.95
CA SER A 83 -5.33 -22.74 -4.34
C SER A 83 -5.44 -24.18 -4.88
N SER A 84 -5.03 -24.41 -6.14
CA SER A 84 -5.21 -25.71 -6.84
C SER A 84 -3.95 -26.26 -7.49
N ALA A 85 -2.84 -25.49 -7.53
CA ALA A 85 -1.63 -25.89 -8.26
C ALA A 85 -0.36 -25.33 -7.64
N LEU A 86 0.78 -25.83 -8.11
CA LEU A 86 2.09 -25.24 -7.90
C LEU A 86 2.45 -24.38 -9.11
N ALA A 87 3.08 -23.26 -8.91
CA ALA A 87 3.51 -22.40 -10.00
C ALA A 87 4.93 -21.88 -9.79
N LEU A 88 5.65 -21.71 -10.88
CA LEU A 88 6.94 -21.06 -10.91
C LEU A 88 6.76 -19.60 -11.34
N GLU A 89 7.11 -18.66 -10.47
CA GLU A 89 7.07 -17.23 -10.76
C GLU A 89 8.43 -16.77 -11.31
N VAL A 90 8.41 -16.25 -12.53
CA VAL A 90 9.58 -15.78 -13.28
C VAL A 90 9.43 -14.28 -13.52
N PRO A 91 10.41 -13.45 -13.16
CA PRO A 91 10.35 -12.00 -13.43
C PRO A 91 10.30 -11.72 -14.93
N LEU A 92 9.47 -10.76 -15.34
CA LEU A 92 9.52 -10.24 -16.70
C LEU A 92 10.82 -9.47 -16.94
N PRO A 93 11.45 -9.57 -18.12
CA PRO A 93 12.64 -8.81 -18.47
C PRO A 93 12.42 -7.28 -18.40
N ASN A 94 11.24 -6.82 -18.83
CA ASN A 94 10.85 -5.42 -18.88
C ASN A 94 9.51 -5.21 -18.16
N PRO A 95 9.50 -5.21 -16.81
CA PRO A 95 8.26 -5.07 -16.07
C PRO A 95 7.67 -3.65 -16.26
N GLN A 96 6.39 -3.60 -16.59
CA GLN A 96 5.68 -2.33 -16.73
C GLN A 96 5.06 -1.89 -15.41
N PRO A 97 5.09 -0.60 -15.06
CA PRO A 97 4.38 -0.11 -13.88
C PRO A 97 2.87 -0.21 -14.07
N VAL A 98 2.17 -0.55 -13.00
CA VAL A 98 0.71 -0.46 -12.95
C VAL A 98 0.36 1.00 -12.67
N TYR A 99 -0.24 1.70 -13.62
CA TYR A 99 -0.63 3.10 -13.41
C TYR A 99 -2.01 3.19 -12.76
N LEU A 100 -2.15 3.99 -11.70
CA LEU A 100 -3.42 4.15 -10.97
C LEU A 100 -4.57 4.56 -11.89
N LEU A 101 -4.38 5.60 -12.73
CA LEU A 101 -5.45 6.10 -13.61
C LEU A 101 -5.87 5.09 -14.68
N ALA A 102 -4.98 4.21 -15.12
CA ALA A 102 -5.33 3.11 -16.02
C ALA A 102 -6.13 2.05 -15.28
N LEU A 103 -5.66 1.63 -14.11
CA LEU A 103 -6.31 0.62 -13.27
C LEU A 103 -7.74 1.03 -12.88
N LEU A 104 -7.99 2.31 -12.59
CA LEU A 104 -9.33 2.79 -12.20
C LEU A 104 -10.39 2.67 -13.32
N ARG A 105 -9.99 2.40 -14.57
CA ARG A 105 -10.94 2.14 -15.66
C ARG A 105 -11.54 0.73 -15.58
N ASP A 106 -10.81 -0.18 -14.96
CA ASP A 106 -11.17 -1.61 -14.87
C ASP A 106 -11.85 -1.92 -13.53
N VAL A 107 -11.92 -0.93 -12.64
CA VAL A 107 -12.58 -1.06 -11.34
C VAL A 107 -14.06 -0.67 -11.47
N PRO A 108 -14.99 -1.39 -10.81
CA PRO A 108 -16.40 -1.02 -10.80
C PRO A 108 -16.59 0.45 -10.36
N PRO A 109 -17.51 1.19 -11.00
CA PRO A 109 -17.73 2.61 -10.70
C PRO A 109 -18.26 2.86 -9.27
N LEU A 110 -18.83 1.83 -8.64
CA LEU A 110 -19.33 1.85 -7.28
C LEU A 110 -18.48 0.89 -6.43
N LEU A 111 -17.63 1.46 -5.59
CA LEU A 111 -16.92 0.76 -4.52
C LEU A 111 -17.64 1.00 -3.18
N PRO A 112 -17.50 0.10 -2.21
CA PRO A 112 -17.91 0.39 -0.84
C PRO A 112 -17.29 1.71 -0.35
N PRO A 113 -17.98 2.46 0.52
CA PRO A 113 -17.43 3.72 1.03
C PRO A 113 -16.03 3.57 1.62
N VAL A 114 -15.19 4.59 1.44
CA VAL A 114 -13.81 4.64 1.97
C VAL A 114 -12.97 3.41 1.56
N THR A 115 -13.12 2.96 0.32
CA THR A 115 -12.32 1.89 -0.27
C THR A 115 -11.26 2.49 -1.19
N ALA A 116 -9.99 2.12 -0.96
CA ALA A 116 -8.88 2.49 -1.82
C ALA A 116 -8.60 1.39 -2.85
N VAL A 117 -8.25 1.78 -4.07
CA VAL A 117 -7.68 0.89 -5.11
C VAL A 117 -6.17 1.02 -5.03
N LEU A 118 -5.47 -0.07 -4.75
CA LEU A 118 -4.04 -0.05 -4.45
C LEU A 118 -3.15 -0.61 -5.56
N GLY A 119 -3.69 -1.44 -6.43
CA GLY A 119 -2.88 -2.10 -7.45
C GLY A 119 -3.57 -3.32 -8.07
N LEU A 120 -2.78 -4.23 -8.59
CA LEU A 120 -3.24 -5.50 -9.14
C LEU A 120 -2.76 -6.66 -8.27
N SER A 121 -3.65 -7.58 -7.96
CA SER A 121 -3.28 -8.86 -7.36
C SER A 121 -2.41 -9.69 -8.34
N ILE A 122 -1.82 -10.74 -7.84
CA ILE A 122 -1.04 -11.66 -8.69
C ILE A 122 -1.90 -12.37 -9.75
N ASP A 123 -3.21 -12.40 -9.56
CA ASP A 123 -4.16 -12.99 -10.51
C ASP A 123 -4.63 -11.97 -11.56
N GLY A 124 -4.13 -10.72 -11.50
CA GLY A 124 -4.46 -9.64 -12.44
C GLY A 124 -5.74 -8.88 -12.10
N GLU A 125 -6.34 -9.16 -10.94
CA GLU A 125 -7.55 -8.48 -10.48
C GLU A 125 -7.20 -7.21 -9.69
N PRO A 126 -8.01 -6.15 -9.74
CA PRO A 126 -7.81 -4.96 -8.92
C PRO A 126 -7.78 -5.31 -7.43
N PHE A 127 -6.70 -4.93 -6.76
CA PHE A 127 -6.57 -5.08 -5.31
C PHE A 127 -7.10 -3.83 -4.61
N THR A 128 -8.14 -4.02 -3.81
CA THR A 128 -8.83 -2.94 -3.08
C THR A 128 -8.71 -3.09 -1.58
N LEU A 129 -8.76 -1.97 -0.86
CA LEU A 129 -8.61 -1.91 0.59
C LEU A 129 -9.79 -1.14 1.20
N PRO A 130 -10.83 -1.82 1.72
CA PRO A 130 -11.99 -1.19 2.34
C PRO A 130 -11.67 -0.78 3.79
N LEU A 131 -11.33 0.48 4.05
CA LEU A 131 -10.91 0.94 5.38
C LEU A 131 -12.01 0.84 6.45
N MET A 132 -13.26 0.71 6.06
CA MET A 132 -14.36 0.51 7.00
C MET A 132 -14.46 -0.92 7.54
N ALA A 133 -13.81 -1.88 6.88
CA ALA A 133 -13.81 -3.27 7.34
C ALA A 133 -13.01 -3.40 8.65
N PRO A 134 -13.49 -4.19 9.63
CA PRO A 134 -12.86 -4.32 10.94
C PRO A 134 -11.39 -4.73 10.88
N GLU A 135 -11.07 -5.63 9.95
CA GLU A 135 -9.73 -6.17 9.72
C GLU A 135 -8.79 -5.20 8.98
N VAL A 136 -9.30 -4.05 8.54
CA VAL A 136 -8.53 -3.07 7.74
C VAL A 136 -8.39 -1.73 8.41
N THR A 137 -9.29 -1.31 9.23
CA THR A 137 -9.49 0.03 9.83
C THR A 137 -8.25 0.93 9.94
N HIS A 138 -7.13 0.39 10.42
CA HIS A 138 -5.84 1.08 10.52
C HIS A 138 -4.77 0.24 9.83
N VAL A 139 -3.83 0.90 9.15
CA VAL A 139 -2.88 0.25 8.25
C VAL A 139 -1.45 0.54 8.65
N LEU A 140 -0.62 -0.49 8.73
CA LEU A 140 0.83 -0.36 8.77
C LEU A 140 1.41 -0.76 7.42
N ILE A 141 2.21 0.13 6.81
CA ILE A 141 2.96 -0.12 5.59
C ILE A 141 4.43 -0.25 5.97
N ALA A 142 5.01 -1.42 5.81
CA ALA A 142 6.38 -1.70 6.22
C ALA A 142 7.26 -2.22 5.07
N GLY A 143 8.58 -2.04 5.18
CA GLY A 143 9.55 -2.58 4.22
C GLY A 143 10.79 -1.70 4.10
N VAL A 144 11.82 -2.18 3.41
CA VAL A 144 13.08 -1.45 3.23
C VAL A 144 12.93 -0.19 2.38
N THR A 145 13.93 0.68 2.41
CA THR A 145 14.01 1.85 1.51
C THR A 145 13.93 1.39 0.04
N GLY A 146 13.17 2.12 -0.77
CA GLY A 146 13.02 1.82 -2.20
C GLY A 146 12.00 0.73 -2.54
N CYS A 147 11.38 0.06 -1.56
CA CYS A 147 10.34 -0.93 -1.88
C CYS A 147 9.03 -0.31 -2.39
N GLY A 148 8.80 1.01 -2.22
CA GLY A 148 7.64 1.73 -2.75
C GLY A 148 6.60 2.17 -1.70
N LYS A 149 6.93 2.18 -0.39
CA LYS A 149 5.99 2.56 0.69
C LYS A 149 5.33 3.92 0.50
N THR A 150 6.13 4.95 0.28
CA THR A 150 5.64 6.32 0.09
C THR A 150 4.76 6.43 -1.16
N GLU A 151 5.12 5.72 -2.24
CA GLU A 151 4.29 5.66 -3.46
C GLU A 151 2.96 4.96 -3.20
N LEU A 152 2.98 3.83 -2.48
CA LEU A 152 1.77 3.11 -2.08
C LEU A 152 0.87 3.99 -1.21
N LEU A 153 1.45 4.71 -0.24
CA LEU A 153 0.70 5.60 0.64
C LEU A 153 0.08 6.78 -0.13
N ARG A 154 0.81 7.38 -1.09
CA ARG A 154 0.26 8.39 -1.99
C ARG A 154 -0.88 7.82 -2.86
N THR A 155 -0.68 6.66 -3.45
CA THR A 155 -1.69 5.97 -4.26
C THR A 155 -2.96 5.71 -3.45
N LEU A 156 -2.82 5.25 -2.20
CA LEU A 156 -3.93 5.04 -1.28
C LEU A 156 -4.71 6.33 -1.04
N ILE A 157 -4.01 7.42 -0.69
CA ILE A 157 -4.63 8.73 -0.44
C ILE A 157 -5.33 9.27 -1.69
N LEU A 158 -4.68 9.23 -2.85
CA LEU A 158 -5.24 9.72 -4.11
C LEU A 158 -6.44 8.88 -4.56
N SER A 159 -6.36 7.56 -4.42
CA SER A 159 -7.49 6.68 -4.71
C SER A 159 -8.69 7.00 -3.84
N LEU A 160 -8.49 7.15 -2.52
CA LEU A 160 -9.57 7.55 -1.61
C LEU A 160 -10.18 8.90 -2.00
N ALA A 161 -9.35 9.89 -2.33
CA ALA A 161 -9.81 11.22 -2.72
C ALA A 161 -10.60 11.21 -4.04
N LEU A 162 -10.27 10.32 -4.98
CA LEU A 162 -11.00 10.19 -6.25
C LEU A 162 -12.40 9.60 -6.10
N TYR A 163 -12.60 8.72 -5.11
CA TYR A 163 -13.90 8.05 -4.88
C TYR A 163 -14.75 8.72 -3.81
N ASN A 164 -14.22 9.66 -3.04
CA ASN A 164 -14.95 10.31 -1.95
C ASN A 164 -14.91 11.83 -2.09
N ARG A 165 -16.04 12.50 -1.83
CA ARG A 165 -16.10 13.95 -1.79
C ARG A 165 -15.45 14.46 -0.50
N GLN A 166 -14.90 15.66 -0.51
CA GLN A 166 -14.32 16.34 0.66
C GLN A 166 -15.28 16.38 1.86
N ALA A 167 -16.59 16.55 1.62
CA ALA A 167 -17.61 16.52 2.67
C ALA A 167 -17.74 15.19 3.41
N HIS A 168 -17.23 14.10 2.82
CA HIS A 168 -17.32 12.75 3.39
C HIS A 168 -15.98 12.18 3.82
N LEU A 169 -14.87 12.74 3.31
CA LEU A 169 -13.52 12.29 3.61
C LEU A 169 -12.54 13.45 3.64
N GLN A 170 -11.79 13.56 4.72
CA GLN A 170 -10.68 14.51 4.88
C GLN A 170 -9.38 13.77 5.21
N VAL A 171 -8.25 14.43 4.97
CA VAL A 171 -6.92 13.82 5.10
C VAL A 171 -6.02 14.73 5.92
N ALA A 172 -5.42 14.20 6.99
CA ALA A 172 -4.36 14.82 7.78
C ALA A 172 -3.03 14.15 7.44
N LEU A 173 -2.06 14.90 6.94
CA LEU A 173 -0.77 14.38 6.47
C LEU A 173 0.36 14.83 7.37
N ILE A 174 1.21 13.89 7.78
CA ILE A 174 2.41 14.12 8.60
C ILE A 174 3.62 13.56 7.84
N ASP A 175 4.57 14.44 7.47
CA ASP A 175 5.75 14.12 6.67
C ASP A 175 7.02 14.74 7.26
N PRO A 176 7.64 14.13 8.27
CA PRO A 176 8.83 14.68 8.92
C PRO A 176 10.02 14.89 7.97
N LYS A 177 10.03 14.20 6.83
CA LYS A 177 11.10 14.28 5.83
C LYS A 177 10.84 15.30 4.73
N ARG A 178 9.65 15.88 4.64
CA ARG A 178 9.23 16.88 3.64
C ARG A 178 9.34 16.39 2.18
N ARG A 179 9.30 15.08 1.93
CA ARG A 179 9.48 14.48 0.60
C ARG A 179 8.35 13.57 0.18
N GLY A 180 7.73 12.91 1.15
CA GLY A 180 6.70 11.92 0.92
C GLY A 180 5.43 12.53 0.36
N PHE A 181 4.89 13.53 1.03
CA PHE A 181 3.59 14.12 0.70
C PHE A 181 3.65 15.47 -0.01
N ALA A 182 4.82 16.05 -0.24
CA ALA A 182 4.94 17.34 -0.93
C ALA A 182 4.13 17.42 -2.24
N PRO A 183 4.07 16.36 -3.10
CA PRO A 183 3.24 16.40 -4.30
C PRO A 183 1.72 16.51 -4.03
N LEU A 184 1.27 16.26 -2.81
CA LEU A 184 -0.15 16.30 -2.41
C LEU A 184 -0.57 17.62 -1.75
N ALA A 185 0.32 18.62 -1.66
CA ALA A 185 0.04 19.89 -0.98
C ALA A 185 -1.21 20.64 -1.51
N GLY A 186 -1.58 20.42 -2.78
CA GLY A 186 -2.79 20.98 -3.39
C GLY A 186 -4.03 20.09 -3.31
N LEU A 187 -4.02 19.03 -2.50
CA LEU A 187 -5.17 18.13 -2.39
C LEU A 187 -6.34 18.82 -1.67
N PRO A 188 -7.54 18.99 -2.30
CA PRO A 188 -8.67 19.66 -1.67
C PRO A 188 -9.17 19.00 -0.38
N HIS A 189 -8.88 17.70 -0.21
CA HIS A 189 -9.27 16.90 0.96
C HIS A 189 -8.40 17.15 2.20
N LEU A 190 -7.34 17.96 2.10
CA LEU A 190 -6.50 18.25 3.25
C LEU A 190 -7.28 18.93 4.34
N LEU A 191 -7.19 18.39 5.56
CA LEU A 191 -7.75 18.96 6.78
C LEU A 191 -6.98 20.21 7.20
N ALA A 192 -5.64 20.18 7.01
CA ALA A 192 -4.69 21.24 7.33
C ALA A 192 -3.50 21.16 6.37
N PRO A 193 -2.59 22.16 6.32
CA PRO A 193 -1.29 22.00 5.68
C PRO A 193 -0.56 20.75 6.16
N ILE A 194 0.31 20.19 5.32
CA ILE A 194 1.10 19.00 5.66
C ILE A 194 2.01 19.32 6.85
N ALA A 195 1.89 18.57 7.93
CA ALA A 195 2.74 18.75 9.11
C ALA A 195 4.14 18.17 8.84
N ASN A 196 5.14 19.05 8.76
CA ASN A 196 6.51 18.71 8.40
C ASN A 196 7.50 18.77 9.58
N THR A 197 7.05 19.35 10.69
CA THR A 197 7.84 19.48 11.94
C THR A 197 7.19 18.71 13.07
N GLN A 198 7.96 18.45 14.12
CA GLN A 198 7.46 17.79 15.34
C GLN A 198 6.32 18.62 15.99
N ALA A 199 6.47 19.94 16.03
CA ALA A 199 5.48 20.83 16.60
C ALA A 199 4.16 20.78 15.80
N GLU A 200 4.21 20.93 14.48
CA GLU A 200 3.05 20.82 13.60
C GLU A 200 2.37 19.44 13.72
N ALA A 201 3.16 18.36 13.78
CA ALA A 201 2.63 17.02 13.94
C ALA A 201 1.89 16.85 15.28
N ARG A 202 2.45 17.41 16.37
CA ARG A 202 1.81 17.40 17.70
C ARG A 202 0.50 18.17 17.69
N GLU A 203 0.49 19.38 17.15
CA GLU A 203 -0.71 20.22 17.05
C GLU A 203 -1.81 19.52 16.21
N LEU A 204 -1.44 18.98 15.05
CA LEU A 204 -2.36 18.26 14.17
C LEU A 204 -2.94 17.02 14.86
N LEU A 205 -2.13 16.22 15.52
CA LEU A 205 -2.57 15.04 16.24
C LEU A 205 -3.43 15.40 17.47
N ALA A 206 -3.08 16.46 18.21
CA ALA A 206 -3.88 16.94 19.32
C ALA A 206 -5.29 17.35 18.84
N TYR A 207 -5.38 18.09 17.73
CA TYR A 207 -6.67 18.44 17.13
C TYR A 207 -7.46 17.19 16.73
N VAL A 208 -6.85 16.26 16.01
CA VAL A 208 -7.51 15.03 15.51
C VAL A 208 -8.03 14.19 16.68
N VAL A 209 -7.25 14.07 17.78
CA VAL A 209 -7.68 13.37 19.00
C VAL A 209 -8.83 14.12 19.68
N SER A 210 -8.75 15.44 19.80
CA SER A 210 -9.81 16.22 20.41
C SER A 210 -11.14 16.14 19.64
N GLU A 211 -11.08 16.11 18.31
CA GLU A 211 -12.25 15.94 17.45
C GLU A 211 -12.83 14.52 17.57
N MET A 212 -11.98 13.49 17.64
CA MET A 212 -12.41 12.12 17.92
C MET A 212 -13.17 12.03 19.25
N GLU A 213 -12.59 12.60 20.32
CA GLU A 213 -13.20 12.61 21.66
C GLU A 213 -14.49 13.45 21.71
N ARG A 214 -14.57 14.52 20.93
CA ARG A 214 -15.79 15.31 20.78
C ARG A 214 -16.89 14.46 20.15
N ARG A 215 -16.58 13.75 19.05
CA ARG A 215 -17.56 12.87 18.37
C ARG A 215 -18.05 11.76 19.28
N ASP A 216 -17.15 11.11 20.01
CA ASP A 216 -17.51 10.08 21.00
C ASP A 216 -18.43 10.61 22.09
N ARG A 217 -18.13 11.80 22.63
CA ARG A 217 -18.89 12.41 23.72
C ARG A 217 -20.29 12.87 23.29
N GLU A 218 -20.40 13.36 22.05
CA GLU A 218 -21.62 13.93 21.50
C GLU A 218 -22.44 12.91 20.69
N ASP A 219 -22.00 11.65 20.62
CA ASP A 219 -22.57 10.61 19.74
C ASP A 219 -22.75 11.12 18.29
N ALA A 220 -21.77 11.89 17.84
CA ALA A 220 -21.83 12.57 16.56
C ALA A 220 -21.57 11.59 15.40
N PRO A 221 -22.18 11.81 14.22
CA PRO A 221 -21.92 10.97 13.05
C PRO A 221 -20.44 10.89 12.71
N PRO A 222 -19.91 9.72 12.31
CA PRO A 222 -18.51 9.53 11.94
C PRO A 222 -18.19 10.11 10.54
N THR A 223 -18.65 11.33 10.27
CA THR A 223 -18.54 12.02 8.97
C THR A 223 -18.22 13.49 9.20
N PRO A 224 -17.24 14.08 8.42
CA PRO A 224 -16.40 13.39 7.45
C PRO A 224 -15.47 12.37 8.11
N ARG A 225 -15.18 11.28 7.41
CA ARG A 225 -14.13 10.36 7.86
C ARG A 225 -12.77 11.04 7.72
N ILE A 226 -11.90 10.81 8.69
CA ILE A 226 -10.59 11.45 8.72
C ILE A 226 -9.49 10.38 8.58
N ILE A 227 -8.71 10.52 7.52
CA ILE A 227 -7.53 9.69 7.27
C ILE A 227 -6.32 10.42 7.82
N VAL A 228 -5.65 9.84 8.81
CA VAL A 228 -4.39 10.36 9.35
C VAL A 228 -3.26 9.53 8.77
N ALA A 229 -2.45 10.11 7.88
CA ALA A 229 -1.35 9.42 7.24
C ALA A 229 0.00 9.97 7.71
N VAL A 230 0.87 9.06 8.14
CA VAL A 230 2.22 9.37 8.64
C VAL A 230 3.24 8.69 7.76
N ASP A 231 4.07 9.47 7.05
CA ASP A 231 5.23 8.95 6.32
C ASP A 231 6.43 8.83 7.28
N GLU A 232 6.88 7.60 7.51
CA GLU A 232 7.94 7.22 8.43
C GLU A 232 7.63 7.51 9.93
N VAL A 233 6.69 6.75 10.46
CA VAL A 233 6.26 6.89 11.88
C VAL A 233 7.42 6.65 12.86
N SER A 234 8.40 5.81 12.51
CA SER A 234 9.58 5.59 13.34
C SER A 234 10.43 6.85 13.54
N ASP A 235 10.57 7.69 12.51
CA ASP A 235 11.30 8.95 12.62
C ASP A 235 10.56 9.98 13.48
N LEU A 236 9.22 9.98 13.38
CA LEU A 236 8.38 10.84 14.22
C LEU A 236 8.50 10.46 15.69
N LEU A 237 8.54 9.17 16.00
CA LEU A 237 8.63 8.65 17.38
C LEU A 237 10.07 8.65 17.94
N ALA A 238 11.10 8.59 17.09
CA ALA A 238 12.50 8.52 17.52
C ALA A 238 12.95 9.71 18.39
N ARG A 239 12.24 10.83 18.34
CA ARG A 239 12.52 12.03 19.16
C ARG A 239 11.96 11.94 20.57
N GLY A 240 11.28 10.85 20.94
CA GLY A 240 10.79 10.59 22.29
C GLY A 240 9.62 11.46 22.72
N ASP A 241 8.87 12.03 21.79
CA ASP A 241 7.69 12.84 22.08
C ASP A 241 6.52 11.94 22.54
N LYS A 242 6.28 11.92 23.85
CA LYS A 242 5.25 11.08 24.45
C LYS A 242 3.82 11.51 24.07
N GLU A 243 3.61 12.79 23.79
CA GLU A 243 2.28 13.30 23.38
C GLU A 243 1.91 12.76 21.99
N ILE A 244 2.86 12.78 21.05
CA ILE A 244 2.68 12.19 19.72
C ILE A 244 2.43 10.69 19.81
N GLU A 245 3.25 9.97 20.59
CA GLU A 245 3.09 8.53 20.77
C GLU A 245 1.70 8.18 21.34
N GLN A 246 1.30 8.86 22.41
CA GLN A 246 -0.01 8.66 23.05
C GLN A 246 -1.17 9.01 22.12
N ALA A 247 -1.05 10.07 21.33
CA ALA A 247 -2.06 10.46 20.36
C ALA A 247 -2.25 9.39 19.27
N LEU A 248 -1.16 8.87 18.72
CA LEU A 248 -1.20 7.79 17.72
C LEU A 248 -1.82 6.50 18.28
N ILE A 249 -1.42 6.11 19.51
CA ILE A 249 -1.99 4.93 20.18
C ILE A 249 -3.48 5.13 20.43
N ARG A 250 -3.89 6.29 20.93
CA ARG A 250 -5.29 6.60 21.21
C ARG A 250 -6.16 6.58 19.95
N LEU A 251 -5.67 7.16 18.85
CA LEU A 251 -6.34 7.10 17.54
C LEU A 251 -6.48 5.67 17.04
N ALA A 252 -5.43 4.86 17.17
CA ALA A 252 -5.46 3.46 16.75
C ALA A 252 -6.42 2.60 17.59
N GLN A 253 -6.59 2.93 18.89
CA GLN A 253 -7.49 2.18 19.79
C GLN A 253 -8.96 2.56 19.65
N ARG A 254 -9.26 3.83 19.41
CA ARG A 254 -10.63 4.36 19.51
C ARG A 254 -11.14 5.02 18.22
N GLY A 255 -10.27 5.28 17.25
CA GLY A 255 -10.60 6.07 16.07
C GLY A 255 -11.70 5.47 15.19
N ARG A 256 -11.81 4.13 15.13
CA ARG A 256 -12.71 3.44 14.22
C ARG A 256 -14.18 3.91 14.32
N GLU A 257 -14.74 3.90 15.52
CA GLU A 257 -16.15 4.24 15.75
C GLU A 257 -16.42 5.71 15.43
N ALA A 258 -15.48 6.59 15.79
CA ALA A 258 -15.57 8.03 15.50
C ALA A 258 -15.21 8.40 14.04
N GLY A 259 -14.86 7.42 13.19
CA GLY A 259 -14.58 7.63 11.77
C GLY A 259 -13.17 8.08 11.44
N PHE A 260 -12.17 7.70 12.26
CA PHE A 260 -10.76 8.00 12.05
C PHE A 260 -10.01 6.73 11.60
N HIS A 261 -9.15 6.88 10.60
CA HIS A 261 -8.33 5.80 10.07
C HIS A 261 -6.87 6.23 10.07
N LEU A 262 -5.99 5.44 10.70
CA LEU A 262 -4.57 5.72 10.82
C LEU A 262 -3.79 4.88 9.80
N LEU A 263 -3.00 5.55 8.97
CA LEU A 263 -2.12 4.94 7.98
C LEU A 263 -0.67 5.30 8.34
N CYS A 264 0.10 4.34 8.81
CA CYS A 264 1.50 4.54 9.19
C CYS A 264 2.42 3.83 8.23
N SER A 265 3.44 4.51 7.69
CA SER A 265 4.54 3.83 7.01
C SER A 265 5.78 3.79 7.87
N THR A 266 6.61 2.74 7.71
CA THR A 266 7.90 2.61 8.39
C THR A 266 8.90 1.76 7.63
N GLN A 267 10.16 2.12 7.71
CA GLN A 267 11.28 1.29 7.27
C GLN A 267 11.76 0.33 8.38
N ARG A 268 11.38 0.61 9.63
CA ARG A 268 11.79 -0.15 10.81
C ARG A 268 10.57 -0.66 11.57
N PRO A 269 10.06 -1.84 11.23
CA PRO A 269 8.87 -2.39 11.90
C PRO A 269 9.18 -3.02 13.28
N SER A 270 10.43 -2.90 13.78
CA SER A 270 10.85 -3.43 15.07
C SER A 270 10.07 -2.81 16.25
N ALA A 271 10.08 -3.48 17.40
CA ALA A 271 9.39 -2.99 18.60
C ALA A 271 10.01 -1.70 19.15
N ASP A 272 11.32 -1.52 18.95
CA ASP A 272 12.05 -0.33 19.39
C ASP A 272 11.68 0.92 18.58
N ALA A 273 11.29 0.73 17.31
CA ALA A 273 10.97 1.83 16.40
C ALA A 273 9.47 2.17 16.36
N VAL A 274 8.61 1.17 16.52
CA VAL A 274 7.15 1.33 16.55
C VAL A 274 6.61 0.60 17.78
N PRO A 275 6.05 1.30 18.77
CA PRO A 275 5.55 0.71 20.00
C PRO A 275 4.58 -0.45 19.78
N GLY A 276 4.71 -1.49 20.60
CA GLY A 276 3.85 -2.68 20.50
C GLY A 276 2.36 -2.34 20.63
N ALA A 277 2.02 -1.39 21.51
CA ALA A 277 0.65 -0.91 21.67
C ALA A 277 0.08 -0.26 20.40
N LEU A 278 0.90 0.48 19.64
CA LEU A 278 0.48 1.03 18.36
C LEU A 278 0.33 -0.08 17.32
N LYS A 279 1.34 -0.96 17.19
CA LYS A 279 1.32 -2.07 16.22
C LYS A 279 0.14 -3.03 16.43
N ALA A 280 -0.23 -3.32 17.65
CA ALA A 280 -1.36 -4.20 17.97
C ALA A 280 -2.71 -3.67 17.48
N ASN A 281 -2.82 -2.34 17.30
CA ASN A 281 -4.03 -1.67 16.85
C ASN A 281 -3.96 -1.23 15.37
N LEU A 282 -2.98 -1.71 14.61
CA LEU A 282 -2.90 -1.55 13.16
C LEU A 282 -3.12 -2.93 12.50
N PRO A 283 -4.36 -3.42 12.35
CA PRO A 283 -4.66 -4.79 11.95
C PRO A 283 -4.25 -5.11 10.52
N ALA A 284 -4.41 -4.16 9.59
CA ALA A 284 -3.99 -4.36 8.22
C ALA A 284 -2.48 -4.10 8.07
N ARG A 285 -1.78 -5.03 7.44
CA ARG A 285 -0.34 -4.94 7.18
C ARG A 285 -0.08 -5.00 5.68
N LEU A 286 0.53 -3.97 5.14
CA LEU A 286 1.01 -3.94 3.75
C LEU A 286 2.54 -3.99 3.80
N VAL A 287 3.11 -5.15 3.51
CA VAL A 287 4.54 -5.40 3.69
C VAL A 287 5.21 -5.48 2.33
N GLY A 288 6.10 -4.54 2.05
CA GLY A 288 7.01 -4.60 0.92
C GLY A 288 8.24 -5.44 1.25
N LYS A 289 9.24 -5.44 0.35
CA LYS A 289 10.49 -6.17 0.58
C LYS A 289 11.10 -5.83 1.94
N VAL A 290 11.56 -6.86 2.65
CA VAL A 290 12.33 -6.78 3.90
C VAL A 290 13.61 -7.60 3.77
N ALA A 291 14.55 -7.44 4.71
CA ALA A 291 15.89 -8.05 4.59
C ALA A 291 15.92 -9.52 5.03
N SER A 292 14.98 -9.96 5.86
CA SER A 292 14.96 -11.31 6.42
C SER A 292 13.56 -11.82 6.75
N GLY A 293 13.42 -13.15 6.90
CA GLY A 293 12.17 -13.76 7.36
C GLY A 293 11.74 -13.31 8.77
N GLN A 294 12.71 -12.95 9.64
CA GLN A 294 12.42 -12.39 10.97
C GLN A 294 11.82 -10.99 10.87
N GLU A 295 12.33 -10.16 9.97
CA GLU A 295 11.73 -8.85 9.67
C GLU A 295 10.36 -9.00 9.02
N ALA A 296 10.18 -9.99 8.13
CA ALA A 296 8.89 -10.30 7.54
C ALA A 296 7.84 -10.65 8.61
N LEU A 297 8.19 -11.52 9.56
CA LEU A 297 7.33 -11.85 10.69
C LEU A 297 7.01 -10.61 11.54
N THR A 298 7.99 -9.78 11.83
CA THR A 298 7.79 -8.56 12.64
C THR A 298 6.89 -7.53 11.96
N ALA A 299 7.05 -7.37 10.65
CA ALA A 299 6.24 -6.45 9.84
C ALA A 299 4.81 -6.94 9.63
N ALA A 300 4.67 -8.20 9.24
CA ALA A 300 3.40 -8.82 8.90
C ALA A 300 2.58 -9.25 10.12
N GLY A 301 3.24 -9.57 11.24
CA GLY A 301 2.60 -10.13 12.44
C GLY A 301 2.29 -11.62 12.34
N ILE A 302 2.55 -12.24 11.19
CA ILE A 302 2.35 -13.68 10.94
C ILE A 302 3.55 -14.24 10.16
N PRO A 303 3.90 -15.52 10.34
CA PRO A 303 5.02 -16.15 9.64
C PRO A 303 4.70 -16.48 8.18
N ASN A 304 5.74 -16.77 7.42
CA ASN A 304 5.67 -17.33 6.05
C ASN A 304 4.93 -16.48 5.03
N THR A 305 4.98 -15.16 5.16
CA THR A 305 4.39 -14.23 4.17
C THR A 305 5.21 -14.11 2.90
N GLY A 306 6.49 -14.46 2.94
CA GLY A 306 7.42 -14.34 1.81
C GLY A 306 7.80 -12.88 1.49
N ALA A 307 7.65 -11.95 2.44
CA ALA A 307 8.00 -10.56 2.22
C ALA A 307 9.53 -10.36 2.04
N GLU A 308 10.36 -11.25 2.54
CA GLU A 308 11.82 -11.27 2.39
C GLU A 308 12.28 -11.57 0.94
N VAL A 309 11.44 -12.25 0.17
CA VAL A 309 11.73 -12.61 -1.23
C VAL A 309 11.00 -11.74 -2.25
N LEU A 310 10.33 -10.68 -1.80
CA LEU A 310 9.71 -9.71 -2.71
C LEU A 310 10.76 -8.95 -3.52
N MET A 311 10.37 -8.52 -4.72
CA MET A 311 11.29 -7.86 -5.66
C MET A 311 11.50 -6.36 -5.35
N GLY A 312 10.70 -5.77 -4.45
CA GLY A 312 10.66 -4.32 -4.25
C GLY A 312 9.91 -3.58 -5.37
N ASN A 313 10.12 -2.26 -5.49
CA ASN A 313 9.47 -1.44 -6.52
C ASN A 313 7.95 -1.64 -6.63
N GLY A 314 7.26 -1.65 -5.50
CA GLY A 314 5.80 -1.80 -5.45
C GLY A 314 5.29 -3.24 -5.36
N ASP A 315 6.16 -4.23 -5.18
CA ASP A 315 5.77 -5.61 -4.87
C ASP A 315 5.49 -5.73 -3.38
N PHE A 316 4.24 -6.00 -3.00
CA PHE A 316 3.76 -6.02 -1.62
C PHE A 316 2.98 -7.29 -1.30
N VAL A 317 2.97 -7.64 -0.03
CA VAL A 317 2.04 -8.60 0.57
C VAL A 317 1.12 -7.84 1.51
N ALA A 318 -0.19 -8.02 1.32
CA ALA A 318 -1.23 -7.57 2.25
C ALA A 318 -1.61 -8.71 3.19
N VAL A 319 -1.64 -8.42 4.48
CA VAL A 319 -2.18 -9.31 5.52
C VAL A 319 -3.39 -8.62 6.12
N LEU A 320 -4.57 -9.17 5.84
CA LEU A 320 -5.87 -8.65 6.26
C LEU A 320 -6.59 -9.76 7.04
N GLY A 321 -6.51 -9.70 8.35
CA GLY A 321 -6.93 -10.81 9.20
C GLY A 321 -6.14 -12.10 8.90
N ALA A 322 -6.83 -13.15 8.50
CA ALA A 322 -6.19 -14.42 8.12
C ALA A 322 -5.80 -14.49 6.62
N GLN A 323 -6.21 -13.53 5.83
CA GLN A 323 -5.94 -13.51 4.39
C GLN A 323 -4.59 -12.89 4.08
N VAL A 324 -3.80 -13.58 3.25
CA VAL A 324 -2.50 -13.10 2.73
C VAL A 324 -2.61 -12.99 1.22
N THR A 325 -2.46 -11.77 0.71
CA THR A 325 -2.57 -11.49 -0.73
C THR A 325 -1.35 -10.73 -1.20
N ARG A 326 -0.63 -11.25 -2.20
CA ARG A 326 0.44 -10.51 -2.88
C ARG A 326 -0.15 -9.65 -3.99
N PHE A 327 0.35 -8.43 -4.12
CA PHE A 327 -0.10 -7.50 -5.14
C PHE A 327 1.03 -6.58 -5.62
N GLN A 328 0.91 -6.11 -6.86
CA GLN A 328 1.74 -5.04 -7.40
C GLN A 328 1.03 -3.72 -7.14
N ALA A 329 1.64 -2.86 -6.33
CA ALA A 329 1.12 -1.53 -6.05
C ALA A 329 1.05 -0.67 -7.32
N ALA A 330 -0.01 0.08 -7.47
CA ALA A 330 -0.13 1.05 -8.54
C ALA A 330 0.77 2.26 -8.27
N TYR A 331 1.33 2.79 -9.35
CA TYR A 331 2.18 3.97 -9.36
C TYR A 331 1.39 5.18 -9.87
N THR A 332 1.60 6.31 -9.22
CA THR A 332 1.02 7.58 -9.65
C THR A 332 2.14 8.57 -9.94
N GLY A 333 2.48 8.73 -11.20
CA GLY A 333 3.54 9.66 -11.63
C GLY A 333 3.21 11.12 -11.34
N ALA A 334 4.21 12.00 -11.31
CA ALA A 334 4.03 13.43 -11.02
C ALA A 334 3.03 14.13 -11.96
N ALA A 335 2.96 13.72 -13.23
CA ALA A 335 1.99 14.25 -14.19
C ALA A 335 0.56 13.82 -13.84
N ASP A 336 0.38 12.56 -13.42
CA ASP A 336 -0.93 12.04 -13.03
C ASP A 336 -1.39 12.64 -11.71
N ILE A 337 -0.49 12.85 -10.74
CA ILE A 337 -0.82 13.57 -9.51
C ILE A 337 -1.37 14.97 -9.84
N ARG A 338 -0.67 15.75 -10.65
CA ARG A 338 -1.15 17.08 -11.07
C ARG A 338 -2.51 17.03 -11.75
N ARG A 339 -2.74 16.04 -12.63
CA ARG A 339 -4.03 15.83 -13.31
C ARG A 339 -5.15 15.50 -12.32
N ILE A 340 -4.87 14.63 -11.34
CA ILE A 340 -5.82 14.26 -10.29
C ILE A 340 -6.18 15.48 -9.44
N LEU A 341 -5.18 16.24 -8.97
CA LEU A 341 -5.39 17.42 -8.14
C LEU A 341 -6.23 18.47 -8.88
N ALA A 342 -5.90 18.79 -10.14
CA ALA A 342 -6.69 19.72 -10.96
C ALA A 342 -8.14 19.27 -11.13
N ARG A 343 -8.39 17.97 -11.33
CA ARG A 343 -9.75 17.41 -11.43
C ARG A 343 -10.52 17.54 -10.12
N LEU A 344 -9.88 17.22 -8.99
CA LEU A 344 -10.50 17.30 -7.66
C LEU A 344 -10.80 18.75 -7.28
N GLU A 345 -9.91 19.68 -7.60
CA GLU A 345 -10.10 21.11 -7.37
C GLU A 345 -11.27 21.67 -8.21
N ALA A 346 -11.37 21.31 -9.49
CA ALA A 346 -12.50 21.68 -10.33
C ALA A 346 -13.83 21.15 -9.80
N ALA A 347 -13.85 19.89 -9.29
CA ALA A 347 -15.03 19.29 -8.71
C ALA A 347 -15.45 19.97 -7.38
N SER A 348 -14.48 20.41 -6.56
CA SER A 348 -14.78 21.12 -5.30
C SER A 348 -15.34 22.53 -5.52
N ARG A 349 -14.93 23.22 -6.58
CA ARG A 349 -15.46 24.55 -6.95
C ARG A 349 -16.88 24.49 -7.55
N GLY A 350 -17.23 23.37 -8.21
CA GLY A 350 -18.55 23.18 -8.84
C GLY A 350 -19.67 22.71 -7.90
N GLY A 351 -19.34 22.27 -6.71
CA GLY A 351 -20.29 21.77 -5.70
C GLY A 351 -20.46 22.74 -4.55
N SER A 352 -21.50 23.58 -4.60
CA SER A 352 -21.90 24.43 -3.46
C SER A 352 -22.31 23.57 -2.27
N ALA A 353 -21.45 23.40 -1.29
CA ALA A 353 -21.71 23.28 0.14
C ALA A 353 -20.36 23.12 0.90
N ALA A 354 -19.83 24.23 1.36
CA ALA A 354 -18.84 24.19 2.43
C ALA A 354 -19.48 23.50 3.65
N VAL A 355 -18.86 22.44 4.14
CA VAL A 355 -19.19 21.92 5.47
C VAL A 355 -18.88 23.06 6.45
N PRO A 356 -19.82 23.46 7.33
CA PRO A 356 -19.53 24.47 8.32
C PRO A 356 -18.32 24.02 9.15
N PRO A 357 -17.38 24.93 9.46
CA PRO A 357 -16.24 24.59 10.30
C PRO A 357 -16.74 24.07 11.65
N SER A 358 -16.09 23.04 12.17
CA SER A 358 -16.35 22.58 13.55
C SER A 358 -16.07 23.74 14.53
N PRO A 359 -16.74 23.81 15.68
CA PRO A 359 -16.60 24.92 16.64
C PRO A 359 -15.16 25.21 17.11
N ASN A 360 -14.24 24.25 16.94
CA ASN A 360 -12.81 24.42 17.23
C ASN A 360 -11.96 24.81 16.01
N ALA A 361 -12.60 25.12 14.90
CA ALA A 361 -11.92 25.41 13.63
C ALA A 361 -11.22 26.79 13.61
N GLU A 362 -11.52 27.69 14.55
CA GLU A 362 -10.84 29.00 14.60
C GLU A 362 -9.34 28.86 14.87
N THR A 363 -8.93 27.92 15.72
CA THR A 363 -7.51 27.62 15.97
C THR A 363 -6.85 26.97 14.75
N TYR A 364 -7.59 26.18 13.97
CA TYR A 364 -7.10 25.47 12.78
C TYR A 364 -7.18 26.31 11.51
N SER A 365 -8.09 27.27 11.41
CA SER A 365 -8.12 28.25 10.33
C SER A 365 -6.80 29.07 10.30
N ALA A 366 -6.26 29.39 11.47
CA ALA A 366 -4.97 30.07 11.56
C ALA A 366 -3.77 29.24 11.07
N LEU A 367 -3.85 27.89 11.10
CA LEU A 367 -2.84 27.01 10.54
C LEU A 367 -3.00 26.83 9.02
N ARG A 368 -4.24 26.89 8.53
CA ARG A 368 -4.55 26.77 7.10
C ARG A 368 -4.07 28.00 6.31
N ASP A 369 -4.04 29.16 6.93
CA ASP A 369 -3.68 30.45 6.31
C ASP A 369 -2.20 30.83 6.48
N ARG A 370 -1.38 29.98 7.11
CA ARG A 370 0.09 30.19 7.17
C ARG A 370 0.70 30.01 5.79
N PRO A 371 1.35 31.03 5.21
CA PRO A 371 2.12 30.87 3.99
C PRO A 371 3.28 29.88 4.22
N ALA A 372 3.58 29.08 3.22
CA ALA A 372 4.60 28.01 3.23
C ALA A 372 6.05 28.51 3.47
N ASP A 373 6.27 29.83 3.58
CA ASP A 373 7.59 30.47 3.61
C ASP A 373 7.97 31.13 4.95
N ALA A 374 7.28 30.85 6.05
CA ALA A 374 7.52 31.56 7.31
C ALA A 374 8.75 31.09 8.15
N ASP A 375 9.50 30.09 7.69
CA ASP A 375 10.65 29.53 8.44
C ASP A 375 12.03 29.79 7.78
N SER A 376 12.20 30.84 6.94
CA SER A 376 13.52 31.18 6.39
C SER A 376 14.35 32.16 7.23
N ASP A 377 13.81 32.69 8.33
CA ASP A 377 14.51 33.66 9.19
C ASP A 377 14.62 33.16 10.64
N LEU A 378 15.46 32.17 10.88
CA LEU A 378 16.15 31.94 12.16
C LEU A 378 17.43 31.13 11.86
N SER A 379 18.47 31.87 11.54
CA SER A 379 19.88 31.46 11.52
C SER A 379 20.42 31.17 12.93
#